data_d90d7639c6343ad7853f660108bd5423
#
_entry.id   d90d7639c6343ad7853f660108bd5423
#
_cell.length_a   1.000
_cell.length_b   1.000
_cell.length_c   1.000
_cell.angle_alpha   90.00
_cell.angle_beta   90.00
_cell.angle_gamma   90.00
#
_symmetry.space_group_name_H-M   'P 1'
#
loop_
_entity.id
_entity.type
_entity.pdbx_description
1 polymer ?
#
loop_
_entity_poly.entity_id
_entity_poly.type
_entity_poly.pdbx_seq_one_letter_code
_entity_poly.pdbx_strand_id
1 'polypeptide(L)'
;MEAEARPGREGEPHGDDSLIGRFERWDLNRFSGWDAVKAVTLTTFLLLIFAGGAVREAADELDPGLGRDIVKAVGKPAGWVSDQLPFVDTRRDLTSWLSPDEELSGQGFEAGGSSPGRAGRLPAGAPTTPQPLDKLLVTGDSLSTPLDVEIARKLADQGGGVEVTRDPHLATGISNTGLVDWGQLSSSQASEDDPDAVVLFIGANEGYPMPGANGRQVSCCGPDWEGIFQSRVGQMMDNYLNGGTDRVYWVTVPTQRDPARKPIANAVNEAIREAAASRGAAVRVVDLIPTFTPGDAYRDSIDIDGKQTIVRESDGIHLNEEGSSVAADLVLQAVDRDFDY
;
A
#
# COMPACT_ATOMS: atom_id res chain seq x y z
N MET A 1 11.62 83.64 -11.06
CA MET A 1 12.16 83.29 -9.76
C MET A 1 11.93 81.81 -9.63
N GLU A 2 12.96 81.04 -10.02
CA GLU A 2 12.98 79.58 -10.13
C GLU A 2 13.05 78.96 -8.75
N ALA A 3 12.29 77.87 -8.54
CA ALA A 3 12.40 77.02 -7.39
C ALA A 3 12.82 75.63 -7.85
N GLU A 4 14.08 75.33 -7.50
CA GLU A 4 14.76 74.03 -7.74
C GLU A 4 14.04 72.87 -7.07
N ALA A 5 13.73 71.82 -7.83
CA ALA A 5 13.27 70.53 -7.35
C ALA A 5 14.50 69.68 -6.96
N ARG A 6 14.50 69.16 -5.74
CA ARG A 6 15.47 68.17 -5.27
C ARG A 6 15.05 66.76 -5.77
N PRO A 7 16.01 65.89 -6.19
CA PRO A 7 15.74 64.55 -6.61
C PRO A 7 15.47 63.67 -5.40
N GLY A 8 14.43 62.81 -5.55
CA GLY A 8 14.05 61.78 -4.59
C GLY A 8 15.08 60.63 -4.50
N ARG A 9 15.31 60.18 -3.29
CA ARG A 9 16.11 58.98 -2.99
C ARG A 9 15.42 57.73 -3.58
N GLU A 10 16.13 57.06 -4.46
CA GLU A 10 15.82 55.72 -4.88
C GLU A 10 15.92 54.73 -3.69
N GLY A 11 14.85 54.03 -3.41
CA GLY A 11 14.83 52.97 -2.41
C GLY A 11 15.62 51.76 -2.91
N GLU A 12 16.54 51.28 -2.08
CA GLU A 12 17.23 50.01 -2.30
C GLU A 12 16.23 48.85 -2.28
N PRO A 13 16.37 47.87 -3.16
CA PRO A 13 15.53 46.67 -3.11
C PRO A 13 15.93 45.83 -1.91
N HIS A 14 14.98 45.57 -1.00
CA HIS A 14 15.10 44.55 0.02
C HIS A 14 15.28 43.20 -0.66
N GLY A 15 16.43 42.59 -0.52
CA GLY A 15 16.70 41.24 -0.93
C GLY A 15 15.78 40.24 -0.15
N ASP A 16 15.06 39.45 -0.89
CA ASP A 16 14.30 38.32 -0.35
C ASP A 16 15.28 37.28 0.20
N ASP A 17 15.42 37.22 1.53
CA ASP A 17 16.26 36.25 2.26
C ASP A 17 15.55 34.93 2.51
N SER A 18 14.48 34.62 1.77
CA SER A 18 13.82 33.35 1.82
C SER A 18 14.71 32.18 1.32
N LEU A 19 14.55 31.00 1.88
CA LEU A 19 15.28 29.81 1.43
C LEU A 19 15.09 29.55 -0.07
N ILE A 20 13.93 29.91 -0.64
CA ILE A 20 13.62 29.81 -2.05
C ILE A 20 14.53 30.74 -2.89
N GLY A 21 14.78 31.98 -2.45
CA GLY A 21 15.71 32.91 -3.11
C GLY A 21 17.18 32.46 -3.07
N ARG A 22 17.54 31.52 -2.18
CA ARG A 22 18.87 30.89 -2.18
C ARG A 22 19.00 29.80 -3.23
N PHE A 23 17.91 29.07 -3.55
CA PHE A 23 17.92 28.02 -4.59
C PHE A 23 17.95 28.59 -6.02
N GLU A 24 17.33 29.74 -6.27
CA GLU A 24 17.37 30.41 -7.59
C GLU A 24 18.75 30.97 -7.99
N ARG A 25 19.69 31.06 -7.05
CA ARG A 25 21.07 31.44 -7.32
C ARG A 25 22.05 30.32 -7.61
N TRP A 26 21.55 29.10 -7.76
CA TRP A 26 22.37 27.97 -8.22
C TRP A 26 22.56 28.09 -9.74
N ASP A 27 23.69 28.65 -10.11
CA ASP A 27 24.12 28.82 -11.50
C ASP A 27 24.50 27.42 -12.05
N LEU A 28 23.54 26.75 -12.69
CA LEU A 28 23.71 25.43 -13.30
C LEU A 28 24.84 25.36 -14.33
N ASN A 29 25.31 26.51 -14.82
CA ASN A 29 26.45 26.61 -15.75
C ASN A 29 27.82 26.39 -15.08
N ARG A 30 27.90 26.22 -13.76
CA ARG A 30 29.14 25.97 -13.04
C ARG A 30 29.43 24.50 -12.75
N PHE A 31 28.55 23.59 -13.10
CA PHE A 31 28.81 22.15 -12.93
C PHE A 31 29.82 21.68 -13.96
N SER A 32 30.99 21.28 -13.49
CA SER A 32 32.01 20.64 -14.32
C SER A 32 31.66 19.18 -14.57
N GLY A 33 32.17 18.58 -15.65
CA GLY A 33 32.02 17.14 -15.86
C GLY A 33 32.49 16.29 -14.67
N TRP A 34 33.44 16.78 -13.87
CA TRP A 34 33.89 16.16 -12.64
C TRP A 34 32.84 16.20 -11.51
N ASP A 35 32.01 17.21 -11.43
CA ASP A 35 30.97 17.30 -10.42
C ASP A 35 29.81 16.33 -10.76
N ALA A 36 29.53 16.15 -12.06
CA ALA A 36 28.62 15.10 -12.52
C ALA A 36 29.13 13.70 -12.16
N VAL A 37 30.44 13.44 -12.39
CA VAL A 37 31.06 12.15 -12.01
C VAL A 37 30.97 11.92 -10.51
N LYS A 38 31.28 12.93 -9.69
CA LYS A 38 31.15 12.84 -8.21
C LYS A 38 29.71 12.56 -7.79
N ALA A 39 28.74 13.28 -8.36
CA ALA A 39 27.32 13.09 -8.05
C ALA A 39 26.86 11.67 -8.39
N VAL A 40 27.18 11.18 -9.60
CA VAL A 40 26.84 9.80 -10.01
C VAL A 40 27.52 8.77 -9.11
N THR A 41 28.82 8.96 -8.80
CA THR A 41 29.57 8.04 -7.93
C THR A 41 28.98 8.02 -6.53
N LEU A 42 28.64 9.17 -5.96
CA LEU A 42 28.02 9.26 -4.63
C LEU A 42 26.63 8.62 -4.61
N THR A 43 25.81 8.91 -5.61
CA THR A 43 24.48 8.31 -5.72
C THR A 43 24.56 6.80 -5.89
N THR A 44 25.47 6.29 -6.73
CA THR A 44 25.69 4.86 -6.90
C THR A 44 26.16 4.22 -5.61
N PHE A 45 27.06 4.86 -4.88
CA PHE A 45 27.55 4.39 -3.60
C PHE A 45 26.44 4.34 -2.53
N LEU A 46 25.60 5.36 -2.47
CA LEU A 46 24.45 5.39 -1.58
C LEU A 46 23.43 4.30 -1.96
N LEU A 47 23.13 4.12 -3.24
CA LEU A 47 22.26 3.04 -3.71
C LEU A 47 22.81 1.65 -3.34
N LEU A 48 24.12 1.42 -3.47
CA LEU A 48 24.75 0.15 -3.07
C LEU A 48 24.66 -0.10 -1.56
N ILE A 49 24.79 0.94 -0.74
CA ILE A 49 24.63 0.83 0.71
C ILE A 49 23.18 0.55 1.09
N PHE A 50 22.23 1.31 0.55
CA PHE A 50 20.83 1.22 0.95
C PHE A 50 20.04 0.10 0.24
N ALA A 51 20.44 -0.28 -0.96
CA ALA A 51 19.82 -1.36 -1.73
C ALA A 51 20.66 -2.65 -1.81
N GLY A 52 21.73 -2.77 -1.02
CA GLY A 52 22.67 -3.90 -1.07
C GLY A 52 22.00 -5.27 -0.87
N GLY A 53 20.95 -5.35 -0.06
CA GLY A 53 20.12 -6.55 0.11
C GLY A 53 19.37 -6.92 -1.19
N ALA A 54 18.67 -5.96 -1.79
CA ALA A 54 17.94 -6.16 -3.03
C ALA A 54 18.84 -6.47 -4.22
N VAL A 55 20.03 -5.85 -4.28
CA VAL A 55 21.05 -6.15 -5.31
C VAL A 55 21.59 -7.58 -5.18
N ARG A 56 21.74 -8.09 -3.95
CA ARG A 56 22.16 -9.48 -3.72
C ARG A 56 21.09 -10.47 -4.16
N GLU A 57 19.83 -10.20 -3.84
CA GLU A 57 18.69 -11.03 -4.18
C GLU A 57 18.48 -11.07 -5.72
N ALA A 58 18.49 -9.91 -6.37
CA ALA A 58 18.45 -9.82 -7.82
C ALA A 58 19.62 -10.53 -8.52
N ALA A 59 20.81 -10.56 -7.89
CA ALA A 59 21.97 -11.27 -8.45
C ALA A 59 21.81 -12.80 -8.45
N ASP A 60 21.01 -13.33 -7.52
CA ASP A 60 20.78 -14.78 -7.43
C ASP A 60 19.71 -15.25 -8.44
N GLU A 61 18.85 -14.35 -8.91
CA GLU A 61 17.84 -14.59 -9.93
C GLU A 61 18.35 -14.46 -11.38
N LEU A 62 19.52 -13.86 -11.58
CA LEU A 62 20.11 -13.72 -12.92
C LEU A 62 20.66 -15.05 -13.46
N ASP A 63 20.47 -15.27 -14.76
CA ASP A 63 21.08 -16.38 -15.48
C ASP A 63 22.62 -16.39 -15.37
N PRO A 64 23.26 -17.56 -15.33
CA PRO A 64 24.72 -17.67 -15.26
C PRO A 64 25.41 -16.94 -16.43
N GLY A 65 26.27 -15.93 -16.12
CA GLY A 65 26.98 -15.15 -17.11
C GLY A 65 27.72 -13.96 -16.49
N LEU A 66 28.47 -13.21 -17.33
CA LEU A 66 29.27 -12.05 -16.90
C LEU A 66 28.46 -11.02 -16.12
N GLY A 67 27.17 -10.84 -16.46
CA GLY A 67 26.26 -9.92 -15.74
C GLY A 67 26.06 -10.35 -14.29
N ARG A 68 25.77 -11.64 -14.05
CA ARG A 68 25.61 -12.22 -12.71
C ARG A 68 26.89 -12.13 -11.90
N ASP A 69 28.05 -12.39 -12.51
CA ASP A 69 29.33 -12.34 -11.83
C ASP A 69 29.70 -10.92 -11.37
N ILE A 70 29.40 -9.90 -12.20
CA ILE A 70 29.60 -8.49 -11.86
C ILE A 70 28.64 -8.08 -10.71
N VAL A 71 27.36 -8.42 -10.81
CA VAL A 71 26.36 -8.07 -9.78
C VAL A 71 26.68 -8.80 -8.47
N LYS A 72 27.13 -10.06 -8.50
CA LYS A 72 27.60 -10.79 -7.31
C LYS A 72 28.88 -10.22 -6.72
N ALA A 73 29.83 -9.78 -7.55
CA ALA A 73 31.09 -9.19 -7.08
C ALA A 73 30.86 -7.86 -6.36
N VAL A 74 29.83 -7.10 -6.76
CA VAL A 74 29.47 -5.82 -6.13
C VAL A 74 28.44 -6.02 -5.01
N GLY A 75 27.46 -6.87 -5.21
CA GLY A 75 26.36 -7.10 -4.26
C GLY A 75 26.77 -7.80 -2.98
N LYS A 76 27.73 -8.73 -3.02
CA LYS A 76 28.20 -9.42 -1.81
C LYS A 76 28.87 -8.50 -0.78
N PRO A 77 29.82 -7.62 -1.14
CA PRO A 77 30.38 -6.65 -0.20
C PRO A 77 29.35 -5.62 0.27
N ALA A 78 28.48 -5.13 -0.64
CA ALA A 78 27.47 -4.17 -0.32
C ALA A 78 26.39 -4.74 0.62
N GLY A 79 25.95 -5.99 0.42
CA GLY A 79 25.06 -6.71 1.32
C GLY A 79 25.68 -6.93 2.70
N TRP A 80 26.96 -7.32 2.78
CA TRP A 80 27.66 -7.47 4.05
C TRP A 80 27.77 -6.14 4.82
N VAL A 81 28.06 -5.04 4.14
CA VAL A 81 28.10 -3.69 4.75
C VAL A 81 26.69 -3.29 5.22
N SER A 82 25.67 -3.53 4.42
CA SER A 82 24.27 -3.26 4.78
C SER A 82 23.83 -4.04 6.03
N ASP A 83 24.27 -5.31 6.16
CA ASP A 83 23.93 -6.18 7.30
C ASP A 83 24.69 -5.80 8.60
N GLN A 84 25.83 -5.11 8.49
CA GLN A 84 26.64 -4.68 9.64
C GLN A 84 26.28 -3.28 10.17
N LEU A 85 25.59 -2.50 9.38
CA LEU A 85 25.20 -1.15 9.78
C LEU A 85 23.85 -1.19 10.52
N PRO A 86 23.70 -0.53 11.66
CA PRO A 86 22.46 -0.51 12.43
C PRO A 86 21.38 0.38 11.76
N PHE A 87 21.24 0.25 10.42
CA PHE A 87 20.33 1.05 9.62
C PHE A 87 18.90 0.50 9.53
N VAL A 88 18.59 -0.60 10.19
CA VAL A 88 17.22 -1.09 10.27
C VAL A 88 16.35 -0.03 10.97
N ASP A 89 16.86 0.59 12.03
CA ASP A 89 16.19 1.69 12.71
C ASP A 89 16.29 3.01 11.92
N THR A 90 17.39 3.24 11.21
CA THR A 90 17.59 4.49 10.41
C THR A 90 16.75 4.53 9.13
N ARG A 91 16.32 3.38 8.59
CA ARG A 91 15.34 3.35 7.51
C ARG A 91 13.98 3.90 7.98
N ARG A 92 13.58 3.53 9.17
CA ARG A 92 12.35 4.02 9.82
C ARG A 92 12.44 5.52 10.03
N ASP A 93 13.58 6.01 10.54
CA ASP A 93 13.80 7.43 10.78
C ASP A 93 13.95 8.24 9.49
N LEU A 94 14.48 7.67 8.40
CA LEU A 94 14.64 8.37 7.13
C LEU A 94 13.33 8.41 6.32
N THR A 95 12.53 7.36 6.36
CA THR A 95 11.19 7.36 5.77
C THR A 95 10.26 8.30 6.56
N SER A 96 10.34 8.31 7.89
CA SER A 96 9.61 9.27 8.72
C SER A 96 10.03 10.72 8.44
N TRP A 97 11.29 11.00 8.12
CA TRP A 97 11.75 12.35 7.76
C TRP A 97 11.36 12.77 6.32
N LEU A 98 11.19 11.82 5.39
CA LEU A 98 10.78 12.07 3.99
C LEU A 98 9.27 12.08 3.78
N SER A 99 8.52 11.44 4.65
CA SER A 99 7.08 11.56 4.78
C SER A 99 6.83 12.26 6.11
N PRO A 100 6.36 13.52 6.16
CA PRO A 100 5.89 14.10 7.40
C PRO A 100 4.70 13.27 7.87
N ASP A 101 4.98 12.42 8.84
CA ASP A 101 4.05 11.43 9.35
C ASP A 101 2.89 12.12 10.04
N GLU A 102 1.71 11.82 9.57
CA GLU A 102 0.59 11.67 10.47
C GLU A 102 1.00 10.66 11.53
N GLU A 103 1.09 11.10 12.79
CA GLU A 103 1.32 10.19 13.91
C GLU A 103 0.14 9.21 13.95
N LEU A 104 0.34 7.99 13.39
CA LEU A 104 -0.69 6.97 13.36
C LEU A 104 -1.18 6.72 14.78
N SER A 105 -2.45 6.98 15.02
CA SER A 105 -3.12 6.76 16.30
C SER A 105 -3.63 5.32 16.36
N GLY A 106 -3.47 4.64 17.50
CA GLY A 106 -4.04 3.31 17.70
C GLY A 106 -3.02 2.24 18.08
N GLN A 107 -3.53 1.04 18.31
CA GLN A 107 -2.70 -0.12 18.64
C GLN A 107 -2.26 -0.82 17.38
N GLY A 108 -0.94 -0.94 17.19
CA GLY A 108 -0.35 -1.78 16.15
C GLY A 108 -0.62 -3.27 16.34
N PHE A 109 -0.13 -4.08 15.43
CA PHE A 109 -0.19 -5.53 15.61
C PHE A 109 0.68 -5.94 16.80
N GLU A 110 0.08 -6.51 17.83
CA GLU A 110 0.82 -6.98 19.00
C GLU A 110 1.83 -8.07 18.62
N ALA A 111 3.06 -7.92 19.11
CA ALA A 111 4.08 -8.94 18.97
C ALA A 111 3.67 -10.19 19.74
N GLY A 112 3.18 -11.22 19.05
CA GLY A 112 2.90 -12.54 19.61
C GLY A 112 1.57 -12.70 20.34
N GLY A 113 0.68 -11.75 20.22
CA GLY A 113 -0.65 -11.82 20.80
C GLY A 113 -1.67 -12.45 19.85
N SER A 114 -1.74 -13.78 19.77
CA SER A 114 -2.99 -14.43 19.42
C SER A 114 -3.90 -14.44 20.65
N SER A 115 -4.41 -13.30 21.05
CA SER A 115 -5.74 -13.28 21.65
C SER A 115 -6.69 -13.38 20.47
N PRO A 116 -7.54 -14.43 20.39
CA PRO A 116 -8.73 -14.33 19.55
C PRO A 116 -9.41 -13.05 20.03
N GLY A 117 -9.39 -12.02 19.18
CA GLY A 117 -9.96 -10.74 19.51
C GLY A 117 -11.30 -11.04 20.14
N ARG A 118 -11.49 -10.58 21.36
CA ARG A 118 -12.79 -10.68 22.03
C ARG A 118 -13.71 -10.01 21.04
N ALA A 119 -14.44 -10.84 20.27
CA ALA A 119 -15.37 -10.36 19.27
C ALA A 119 -16.14 -9.22 19.95
N GLY A 120 -15.79 -7.99 19.62
CA GLY A 120 -16.52 -6.83 20.07
C GLY A 120 -17.95 -7.19 19.76
N ARG A 121 -18.87 -6.92 20.64
CA ARG A 121 -20.29 -7.24 20.44
C ARG A 121 -20.64 -6.65 19.09
N LEU A 122 -20.68 -7.52 18.07
CA LEU A 122 -21.12 -7.12 16.72
C LEU A 122 -22.40 -6.31 16.90
N PRO A 123 -22.54 -5.16 16.25
CA PRO A 123 -23.81 -4.43 16.25
C PRO A 123 -24.90 -5.44 15.92
N ALA A 124 -25.93 -5.51 16.73
CA ALA A 124 -26.98 -6.50 16.62
C ALA A 124 -27.71 -6.31 15.29
N GLY A 125 -27.42 -7.23 14.34
CA GLY A 125 -28.08 -7.29 13.04
C GLY A 125 -27.65 -6.18 12.09
N ALA A 126 -26.93 -6.54 11.04
CA ALA A 126 -26.75 -5.62 9.92
C ALA A 126 -28.13 -5.07 9.47
N PRO A 127 -28.24 -3.77 9.16
CA PRO A 127 -29.47 -3.22 8.61
C PRO A 127 -29.97 -4.08 7.45
N THR A 128 -31.25 -4.40 7.44
CA THR A 128 -31.88 -5.17 6.35
C THR A 128 -32.33 -4.28 5.19
N THR A 129 -32.22 -2.96 5.38
CA THR A 129 -32.51 -1.93 4.38
C THR A 129 -31.20 -1.22 4.04
N PRO A 130 -30.98 -0.84 2.78
CA PRO A 130 -29.83 -0.02 2.39
C PRO A 130 -29.76 1.25 3.25
N GLN A 131 -28.53 1.66 3.59
CA GLN A 131 -28.24 2.87 4.34
C GLN A 131 -27.69 3.93 3.39
N PRO A 132 -27.77 5.23 3.71
CA PRO A 132 -27.05 6.24 2.93
C PRO A 132 -25.55 5.96 2.93
N LEU A 133 -24.87 6.22 1.81
CA LEU A 133 -23.42 6.20 1.70
C LEU A 133 -22.93 7.61 1.40
N ASP A 134 -22.37 8.27 2.39
CA ASP A 134 -21.80 9.61 2.22
C ASP A 134 -20.29 9.54 2.00
N LYS A 135 -19.60 8.64 2.73
CA LYS A 135 -18.14 8.53 2.70
C LYS A 135 -17.67 7.09 2.47
N LEU A 136 -16.89 6.90 1.44
CA LEU A 136 -16.24 5.61 1.11
C LEU A 136 -14.72 5.75 1.16
N LEU A 137 -14.06 4.97 2.02
CA LEU A 137 -12.61 4.82 2.01
C LEU A 137 -12.21 3.65 1.11
N VAL A 138 -11.26 3.86 0.20
CA VAL A 138 -10.63 2.80 -0.59
C VAL A 138 -9.15 2.78 -0.25
N THR A 139 -8.67 1.68 0.34
CA THR A 139 -7.31 1.55 0.86
C THR A 139 -6.74 0.17 0.58
N GLY A 140 -5.43 0.01 0.76
CA GLY A 140 -4.71 -1.22 0.54
C GLY A 140 -3.28 -1.00 0.08
N ASP A 141 -2.65 -2.07 -0.42
CA ASP A 141 -1.31 -1.97 -1.01
C ASP A 141 -1.39 -1.47 -2.48
N SER A 142 -0.37 -1.73 -3.27
CA SER A 142 -0.36 -1.34 -4.69
C SER A 142 -1.50 -1.94 -5.52
N LEU A 143 -2.15 -3.00 -5.05
CA LEU A 143 -3.33 -3.57 -5.73
C LEU A 143 -4.50 -2.60 -5.73
N SER A 144 -4.64 -1.78 -4.69
CA SER A 144 -5.76 -0.83 -4.56
C SER A 144 -5.64 0.38 -5.48
N THR A 145 -4.44 0.75 -5.93
CA THR A 145 -4.19 2.00 -6.66
C THR A 145 -5.01 2.18 -7.94
N PRO A 146 -5.12 1.19 -8.88
CA PRO A 146 -5.99 1.38 -10.03
C PRO A 146 -7.47 1.21 -9.66
N LEU A 147 -7.79 0.38 -8.66
CA LEU A 147 -9.15 0.12 -8.21
C LEU A 147 -9.79 1.36 -7.58
N ASP A 148 -9.04 2.10 -6.77
CA ASP A 148 -9.49 3.32 -6.09
C ASP A 148 -9.92 4.41 -7.08
N VAL A 149 -9.14 4.57 -8.15
CA VAL A 149 -9.46 5.51 -9.25
C VAL A 149 -10.76 5.13 -9.94
N GLU A 150 -10.92 3.83 -10.28
CA GLU A 150 -12.09 3.35 -10.99
C GLU A 150 -13.36 3.43 -10.14
N ILE A 151 -13.29 3.11 -8.85
CA ILE A 151 -14.41 3.26 -7.92
C ILE A 151 -14.81 4.74 -7.83
N ALA A 152 -13.86 5.65 -7.60
CA ALA A 152 -14.14 7.07 -7.49
C ALA A 152 -14.76 7.63 -8.77
N ARG A 153 -14.25 7.23 -9.95
CA ARG A 153 -14.78 7.64 -11.24
C ARG A 153 -16.22 7.16 -11.44
N LYS A 154 -16.49 5.87 -11.20
CA LYS A 154 -17.83 5.29 -11.39
C LYS A 154 -18.87 5.90 -10.45
N LEU A 155 -18.53 6.15 -9.19
CA LEU A 155 -19.42 6.83 -8.24
C LEU A 155 -19.69 8.30 -8.65
N ALA A 156 -18.67 9.01 -9.13
CA ALA A 156 -18.85 10.37 -9.64
C ALA A 156 -19.75 10.40 -10.89
N ASP A 157 -19.63 9.42 -11.79
CA ASP A 157 -20.48 9.29 -12.99
C ASP A 157 -21.96 8.99 -12.63
N GLN A 158 -22.21 8.29 -11.52
CA GLN A 158 -23.56 8.01 -11.01
C GLN A 158 -24.22 9.23 -10.35
N GLY A 159 -23.41 10.20 -9.90
CA GLY A 159 -23.91 11.49 -9.39
C GLY A 159 -24.50 11.45 -7.98
N GLY A 160 -24.28 10.39 -7.22
CA GLY A 160 -24.81 10.20 -5.85
C GLY A 160 -24.18 11.09 -4.78
N GLY A 161 -23.08 11.79 -5.08
CA GLY A 161 -22.44 12.72 -4.14
C GLY A 161 -21.57 12.04 -3.09
N VAL A 162 -21.24 10.77 -3.25
CA VAL A 162 -20.36 10.01 -2.34
C VAL A 162 -18.96 10.61 -2.34
N GLU A 163 -18.45 10.97 -1.17
CA GLU A 163 -17.05 11.34 -0.97
C GLU A 163 -16.19 10.08 -0.94
N VAL A 164 -15.25 9.97 -1.89
CA VAL A 164 -14.33 8.83 -1.96
C VAL A 164 -12.95 9.24 -1.51
N THR A 165 -12.56 8.83 -0.31
CA THR A 165 -11.17 8.92 0.16
C THR A 165 -10.36 7.78 -0.42
N ARG A 166 -9.22 8.09 -1.05
CA ARG A 166 -8.30 7.11 -1.64
C ARG A 166 -6.98 7.17 -0.92
N ASP A 167 -6.64 6.08 -0.22
CA ASP A 167 -5.45 6.03 0.64
C ASP A 167 -4.63 4.74 0.41
N PRO A 168 -3.98 4.59 -0.78
CA PRO A 168 -3.15 3.44 -1.09
C PRO A 168 -1.75 3.58 -0.48
N HIS A 169 -1.25 2.49 0.12
CA HIS A 169 0.09 2.41 0.73
C HIS A 169 0.96 1.39 -0.04
N LEU A 170 1.65 1.88 -1.06
CA LEU A 170 2.41 1.06 -2.00
C LEU A 170 3.53 0.26 -1.31
N ALA A 171 3.78 -0.96 -1.80
CA ALA A 171 4.84 -1.85 -1.30
C ALA A 171 4.70 -2.26 0.17
N THR A 172 3.54 -2.05 0.79
CA THR A 172 3.25 -2.47 2.17
C THR A 172 2.56 -3.83 2.21
N GLY A 173 2.47 -4.43 3.39
CA GLY A 173 1.79 -5.70 3.61
C GLY A 173 1.48 -5.92 5.09
N ILE A 174 0.47 -6.74 5.36
CA ILE A 174 0.01 -7.08 6.72
C ILE A 174 1.06 -7.93 7.46
N SER A 175 1.77 -8.80 6.73
CA SER A 175 2.83 -9.63 7.31
C SER A 175 4.12 -8.86 7.57
N ASN A 176 4.32 -7.70 6.92
CA ASN A 176 5.50 -6.86 7.07
C ASN A 176 5.12 -5.46 7.60
N THR A 177 5.33 -5.24 8.89
CA THR A 177 5.05 -3.96 9.55
C THR A 177 6.19 -2.94 9.47
N GLY A 178 7.24 -3.24 8.69
CA GLY A 178 8.45 -2.41 8.64
C GLY A 178 8.27 -1.07 7.94
N LEU A 179 7.32 -0.98 6.99
CA LEU A 179 6.97 0.28 6.31
C LEU A 179 5.72 0.91 6.94
N VAL A 180 4.67 0.11 7.10
CA VAL A 180 3.39 0.53 7.67
C VAL A 180 2.88 -0.58 8.58
N ASP A 181 2.48 -0.24 9.79
CA ASP A 181 1.70 -1.14 10.65
C ASP A 181 0.21 -0.95 10.34
N TRP A 182 -0.35 -1.88 9.58
CA TRP A 182 -1.75 -1.86 9.17
C TRP A 182 -2.73 -1.97 10.35
N GLY A 183 -2.29 -2.45 11.50
CA GLY A 183 -3.08 -2.41 12.73
C GLY A 183 -3.27 -0.97 13.21
N GLN A 184 -2.21 -0.16 13.23
CA GLN A 184 -2.28 1.26 13.56
C GLN A 184 -3.00 2.04 12.47
N LEU A 185 -2.64 1.85 11.20
CA LEU A 185 -3.22 2.58 10.08
C LEU A 185 -4.73 2.39 10.01
N SER A 186 -5.24 1.16 10.09
CA SER A 186 -6.69 0.91 10.07
C SER A 186 -7.43 1.59 11.24
N SER A 187 -6.77 1.73 12.40
CA SER A 187 -7.34 2.47 13.52
C SER A 187 -7.37 3.98 13.28
N SER A 188 -6.29 4.55 12.70
CA SER A 188 -6.25 5.97 12.32
C SER A 188 -7.28 6.29 11.25
N GLN A 189 -7.32 5.53 10.16
CA GLN A 189 -8.30 5.70 9.08
C GLN A 189 -9.75 5.64 9.61
N ALA A 190 -10.05 4.69 10.49
CA ALA A 190 -11.39 4.58 11.08
C ALA A 190 -11.79 5.81 11.90
N SER A 191 -10.82 6.45 12.59
CA SER A 191 -11.08 7.58 13.50
C SER A 191 -10.97 8.95 12.80
N GLU A 192 -10.15 9.07 11.78
CA GLU A 192 -9.84 10.35 11.13
C GLU A 192 -10.70 10.57 9.88
N ASP A 193 -10.89 9.53 9.07
CA ASP A 193 -11.73 9.60 7.86
C ASP A 193 -13.21 9.41 8.20
N ASP A 194 -13.53 8.67 9.30
CA ASP A 194 -14.90 8.37 9.74
C ASP A 194 -15.77 7.87 8.57
N PRO A 195 -15.37 6.79 7.87
CA PRO A 195 -16.04 6.33 6.68
C PRO A 195 -17.27 5.47 6.99
N ASP A 196 -18.35 5.62 6.22
CA ASP A 196 -19.52 4.73 6.30
C ASP A 196 -19.16 3.32 5.81
N ALA A 197 -18.30 3.23 4.81
CA ALA A 197 -17.81 1.97 4.27
C ALA A 197 -16.33 2.03 3.91
N VAL A 198 -15.66 0.88 4.01
CA VAL A 198 -14.25 0.71 3.63
C VAL A 198 -14.10 -0.41 2.62
N VAL A 199 -13.35 -0.17 1.54
CA VAL A 199 -12.91 -1.17 0.57
C VAL A 199 -11.42 -1.41 0.77
N LEU A 200 -11.03 -2.67 1.08
CA LEU A 200 -9.64 -3.08 1.27
C LEU A 200 -9.18 -4.00 0.14
N PHE A 201 -8.11 -3.64 -0.54
CA PHE A 201 -7.45 -4.51 -1.52
C PHE A 201 -5.95 -4.57 -1.24
N ILE A 202 -5.53 -5.54 -0.44
CA ILE A 202 -4.17 -5.73 0.06
C ILE A 202 -3.80 -7.20 0.06
N GLY A 203 -2.55 -7.52 -0.29
CA GLY A 203 -2.03 -8.88 -0.25
C GLY A 203 -0.99 -9.22 -1.32
N ALA A 204 -0.56 -8.25 -2.15
CA ALA A 204 0.49 -8.48 -3.15
C ALA A 204 1.86 -8.75 -2.50
N ASN A 205 2.12 -8.15 -1.34
CA ASN A 205 3.43 -8.14 -0.70
C ASN A 205 3.49 -9.05 0.55
N GLU A 206 2.68 -10.08 0.63
CA GLU A 206 2.63 -10.97 1.77
C GLU A 206 3.65 -12.13 1.69
N GLY A 207 3.73 -12.91 2.76
CA GLY A 207 4.62 -14.07 2.88
C GLY A 207 5.86 -13.82 3.73
N TYR A 208 5.97 -12.66 4.37
CA TYR A 208 7.05 -12.39 5.32
C TYR A 208 6.84 -13.18 6.62
N PRO A 209 7.95 -13.59 7.28
CA PRO A 209 7.87 -14.19 8.60
C PRO A 209 7.24 -13.23 9.61
N MET A 210 6.35 -13.75 10.46
CA MET A 210 5.70 -12.97 11.51
C MET A 210 6.07 -13.47 12.90
N PRO A 211 6.11 -12.61 13.94
CA PRO A 211 6.40 -13.05 15.31
C PRO A 211 5.24 -13.90 15.86
N GLY A 212 5.55 -15.11 16.27
CA GLY A 212 4.61 -15.99 17.00
C GLY A 212 4.54 -15.65 18.48
N ALA A 213 3.63 -16.32 19.23
CA ALA A 213 3.38 -16.09 20.65
C ALA A 213 4.63 -16.23 21.55
N ASN A 214 5.62 -16.98 21.13
CA ASN A 214 6.89 -17.17 21.85
C ASN A 214 8.02 -16.21 21.37
N GLY A 215 7.68 -15.21 20.54
CA GLY A 215 8.62 -14.27 19.95
C GLY A 215 9.49 -14.84 18.81
N ARG A 216 9.31 -16.11 18.44
CA ARG A 216 10.03 -16.71 17.31
C ARG A 216 9.32 -16.35 16.00
N GLN A 217 10.11 -16.11 14.97
CA GLN A 217 9.57 -15.86 13.64
C GLN A 217 8.94 -17.14 13.06
N VAL A 218 7.71 -17.00 12.58
CA VAL A 218 6.94 -18.05 11.91
C VAL A 218 6.94 -17.76 10.42
N SER A 219 7.51 -18.67 9.64
CA SER A 219 7.59 -18.54 8.18
C SER A 219 6.26 -18.89 7.51
N CYS A 220 5.97 -18.24 6.38
CA CYS A 220 4.83 -18.55 5.52
C CYS A 220 4.99 -19.95 4.87
N CYS A 221 3.96 -20.65 4.53
CA CYS A 221 2.53 -20.43 4.73
C CYS A 221 1.96 -21.72 5.36
N GLY A 222 2.17 -21.88 6.62
CA GLY A 222 1.64 -22.99 7.38
C GLY A 222 0.61 -22.53 8.41
N PRO A 223 -0.05 -23.46 9.13
CA PRO A 223 -1.17 -23.15 10.03
C PRO A 223 -0.86 -22.07 11.08
N ASP A 224 0.36 -22.07 11.61
CA ASP A 224 0.76 -21.07 12.61
C ASP A 224 0.84 -19.66 11.99
N TRP A 225 1.40 -19.55 10.78
CA TRP A 225 1.46 -18.29 10.05
C TRP A 225 0.07 -17.80 9.65
N GLU A 226 -0.75 -18.71 9.10
CA GLU A 226 -2.13 -18.43 8.70
C GLU A 226 -2.96 -17.91 9.88
N GLY A 227 -2.84 -18.54 11.06
CA GLY A 227 -3.53 -18.09 12.27
C GLY A 227 -3.11 -16.69 12.74
N ILE A 228 -1.81 -16.36 12.64
CA ILE A 228 -1.32 -15.01 12.97
C ILE A 228 -1.85 -14.00 11.94
N PHE A 229 -1.77 -14.33 10.64
CA PHE A 229 -2.24 -13.48 9.57
C PHE A 229 -3.74 -13.22 9.67
N GLN A 230 -4.55 -14.27 9.88
CA GLN A 230 -5.98 -14.17 10.13
C GLN A 230 -6.32 -13.26 11.33
N SER A 231 -5.54 -13.36 12.40
CA SER A 231 -5.72 -12.49 13.57
C SER A 231 -5.49 -11.01 13.23
N ARG A 232 -4.45 -10.71 12.45
CA ARG A 232 -4.15 -9.34 11.98
C ARG A 232 -5.23 -8.79 11.06
N VAL A 233 -5.65 -9.58 10.07
CA VAL A 233 -6.78 -9.26 9.18
C VAL A 233 -8.04 -8.98 10.00
N GLY A 234 -8.32 -9.84 10.98
CA GLY A 234 -9.45 -9.67 11.88
C GLY A 234 -9.36 -8.40 12.71
N GLN A 235 -8.18 -8.06 13.22
CA GLN A 235 -7.96 -6.80 13.97
C GLN A 235 -8.25 -5.58 13.10
N MET A 236 -7.79 -5.55 11.85
CA MET A 236 -8.10 -4.44 10.93
C MET A 236 -9.59 -4.30 10.69
N MET A 237 -10.30 -5.41 10.43
CA MET A 237 -11.76 -5.40 10.29
C MET A 237 -12.45 -4.83 11.55
N ASP A 238 -12.00 -5.27 12.74
CA ASP A 238 -12.54 -4.81 14.01
C ASP A 238 -12.24 -3.33 14.28
N ASN A 239 -11.08 -2.83 13.84
CA ASN A 239 -10.72 -1.41 13.98
C ASN A 239 -11.72 -0.53 13.25
N TYR A 240 -12.04 -0.83 11.99
CA TYR A 240 -13.04 -0.07 11.23
C TYR A 240 -14.43 -0.18 11.85
N LEU A 241 -14.90 -1.39 12.14
CA LEU A 241 -16.24 -1.60 12.71
C LEU A 241 -16.42 -0.95 14.08
N ASN A 242 -15.37 -0.99 14.93
CA ASN A 242 -15.40 -0.33 16.24
C ASN A 242 -15.24 1.20 16.12
N GLY A 243 -14.64 1.69 15.04
CA GLY A 243 -14.52 3.11 14.70
C GLY A 243 -15.82 3.75 14.19
N GLY A 244 -16.84 2.94 13.86
CA GLY A 244 -18.12 3.44 13.39
C GLY A 244 -18.48 3.06 11.96
N THR A 245 -17.54 2.48 11.21
CA THR A 245 -17.79 2.00 9.84
C THR A 245 -18.89 0.93 9.82
N ASP A 246 -19.92 1.10 8.99
CA ASP A 246 -21.05 0.17 8.88
C ASP A 246 -20.69 -1.11 8.15
N ARG A 247 -19.80 -1.02 7.14
CA ARG A 247 -19.40 -2.15 6.29
C ARG A 247 -17.94 -2.12 5.89
N VAL A 248 -17.34 -3.30 5.93
CA VAL A 248 -16.00 -3.55 5.38
C VAL A 248 -16.13 -4.50 4.18
N TYR A 249 -15.64 -4.06 3.03
CA TYR A 249 -15.54 -4.85 1.81
C TYR A 249 -14.08 -5.24 1.60
N TRP A 250 -13.79 -6.53 1.74
CA TRP A 250 -12.43 -7.02 1.56
C TRP A 250 -12.30 -7.78 0.25
N VAL A 251 -11.43 -7.30 -0.63
CA VAL A 251 -11.25 -7.86 -1.97
C VAL A 251 -10.22 -8.98 -1.93
N THR A 252 -10.54 -10.14 -2.54
CA THR A 252 -9.58 -11.27 -2.63
C THR A 252 -8.49 -10.98 -3.65
N VAL A 253 -7.31 -11.53 -3.40
CA VAL A 253 -6.13 -11.39 -4.28
C VAL A 253 -6.17 -12.47 -5.37
N PRO A 254 -6.35 -12.11 -6.63
CA PRO A 254 -6.28 -13.07 -7.74
C PRO A 254 -4.88 -13.66 -7.88
N THR A 255 -4.80 -14.94 -8.24
CA THR A 255 -3.52 -15.64 -8.45
C THR A 255 -2.58 -14.85 -9.35
N GLN A 256 -1.33 -14.70 -8.90
CA GLN A 256 -0.27 -13.99 -9.64
C GLN A 256 0.39 -14.91 -10.66
N ARG A 257 1.12 -14.33 -11.63
CA ARG A 257 1.81 -15.11 -12.70
C ARG A 257 2.87 -16.04 -12.13
N ASP A 258 3.64 -15.56 -11.14
CA ASP A 258 4.65 -16.37 -10.49
C ASP A 258 4.01 -17.51 -9.68
N PRO A 259 4.26 -18.78 -10.02
CA PRO A 259 3.68 -19.91 -9.30
C PRO A 259 4.15 -20.01 -7.84
N ALA A 260 5.30 -19.44 -7.48
CA ALA A 260 5.79 -19.39 -6.11
C ALA A 260 4.90 -18.51 -5.21
N ARG A 261 4.16 -17.55 -5.78
CA ARG A 261 3.24 -16.68 -5.05
C ARG A 261 1.87 -17.32 -4.80
N LYS A 262 1.53 -18.39 -5.52
CA LYS A 262 0.22 -19.04 -5.38
C LYS A 262 -0.09 -19.56 -3.95
N PRO A 263 0.82 -20.25 -3.25
CA PRO A 263 0.56 -20.67 -1.85
C PRO A 263 0.30 -19.47 -0.93
N ILE A 264 1.01 -18.35 -1.15
CA ILE A 264 0.85 -17.13 -0.36
C ILE A 264 -0.53 -16.52 -0.61
N ALA A 265 -0.91 -16.32 -1.88
CA ALA A 265 -2.23 -15.78 -2.22
C ALA A 265 -3.38 -16.65 -1.68
N ASN A 266 -3.22 -17.96 -1.69
CA ASN A 266 -4.22 -18.88 -1.13
C ASN A 266 -4.35 -18.70 0.38
N ALA A 267 -3.23 -18.68 1.12
CA ALA A 267 -3.21 -18.47 2.57
C ALA A 267 -3.81 -17.11 2.96
N VAL A 268 -3.47 -16.06 2.22
CA VAL A 268 -4.03 -14.71 2.38
C VAL A 268 -5.55 -14.72 2.20
N ASN A 269 -6.02 -15.28 1.09
CA ASN A 269 -7.45 -15.30 0.77
C ASN A 269 -8.26 -16.15 1.75
N GLU A 270 -7.70 -17.27 2.23
CA GLU A 270 -8.35 -18.09 3.24
C GLU A 270 -8.48 -17.34 4.57
N ALA A 271 -7.40 -16.71 5.03
CA ALA A 271 -7.41 -15.92 6.25
C ALA A 271 -8.44 -14.76 6.17
N ILE A 272 -8.56 -14.10 5.01
CA ILE A 272 -9.56 -13.07 4.77
C ILE A 272 -10.98 -13.63 4.93
N ARG A 273 -11.27 -14.79 4.29
CA ARG A 273 -12.60 -15.41 4.34
C ARG A 273 -12.96 -15.87 5.76
N GLU A 274 -12.02 -16.48 6.46
CA GLU A 274 -12.24 -16.95 7.84
C GLU A 274 -12.44 -15.77 8.80
N ALA A 275 -11.64 -14.72 8.69
CA ALA A 275 -11.80 -13.52 9.49
C ALA A 275 -13.15 -12.84 9.23
N ALA A 276 -13.58 -12.74 7.97
CA ALA A 276 -14.86 -12.16 7.58
C ALA A 276 -16.05 -13.01 8.08
N ALA A 277 -15.97 -14.34 8.00
CA ALA A 277 -17.04 -15.24 8.39
C ALA A 277 -17.48 -15.05 9.85
N SER A 278 -16.54 -14.73 10.74
CA SER A 278 -16.83 -14.46 12.15
C SER A 278 -17.54 -13.14 12.41
N ARG A 279 -17.59 -12.22 11.42
CA ARG A 279 -18.19 -10.89 11.50
C ARG A 279 -19.52 -10.76 10.76
N GLY A 280 -19.96 -11.85 10.15
CA GLY A 280 -21.27 -11.95 9.49
C GLY A 280 -21.45 -10.89 8.40
N ALA A 281 -22.60 -10.22 8.37
CA ALA A 281 -22.92 -9.25 7.33
C ALA A 281 -22.13 -7.93 7.43
N ALA A 282 -21.45 -7.66 8.55
CA ALA A 282 -20.66 -6.43 8.70
C ALA A 282 -19.41 -6.43 7.81
N VAL A 283 -18.91 -7.62 7.42
CA VAL A 283 -17.78 -7.78 6.52
C VAL A 283 -18.21 -8.60 5.31
N ARG A 284 -17.99 -8.06 4.12
CA ARG A 284 -18.22 -8.77 2.85
C ARG A 284 -16.90 -9.04 2.15
N VAL A 285 -16.72 -10.28 1.71
CA VAL A 285 -15.61 -10.62 0.83
C VAL A 285 -16.05 -10.42 -0.61
N VAL A 286 -15.38 -9.56 -1.33
CA VAL A 286 -15.55 -9.37 -2.78
C VAL A 286 -14.59 -10.32 -3.48
N ASP A 287 -15.11 -11.42 -4.00
CA ASP A 287 -14.29 -12.49 -4.57
C ASP A 287 -13.98 -12.25 -6.06
N LEU A 288 -12.75 -11.85 -6.36
CA LEU A 288 -12.27 -11.65 -7.73
C LEU A 288 -11.81 -12.93 -8.41
N ILE A 289 -11.58 -14.01 -7.66
CA ILE A 289 -11.00 -15.27 -8.20
C ILE A 289 -11.85 -15.87 -9.32
N PRO A 290 -13.18 -15.99 -9.20
CA PRO A 290 -14.00 -16.56 -10.27
C PRO A 290 -13.89 -15.80 -11.59
N THR A 291 -13.68 -14.48 -11.54
CA THR A 291 -13.57 -13.62 -12.71
C THR A 291 -12.17 -13.64 -13.30
N PHE A 292 -11.16 -13.42 -12.47
CA PHE A 292 -9.80 -13.18 -12.96
C PHE A 292 -8.92 -14.42 -13.02
N THR A 293 -9.12 -15.37 -12.11
CA THR A 293 -8.28 -16.59 -12.01
C THR A 293 -9.10 -17.82 -11.65
N PRO A 294 -10.15 -18.16 -12.46
CA PRO A 294 -11.01 -19.28 -12.17
C PRO A 294 -10.22 -20.58 -12.03
N GLY A 295 -10.49 -21.33 -10.96
CA GLY A 295 -9.74 -22.51 -10.58
C GLY A 295 -8.32 -22.24 -10.14
N ASP A 296 -8.05 -21.03 -9.61
CA ASP A 296 -6.73 -20.54 -9.18
C ASP A 296 -5.66 -20.61 -10.27
N ALA A 297 -6.06 -20.47 -11.52
CA ALA A 297 -5.19 -20.45 -12.68
C ALA A 297 -4.98 -19.01 -13.14
N TYR A 298 -3.71 -18.55 -13.16
CA TYR A 298 -3.35 -17.23 -13.67
C TYR A 298 -3.83 -17.04 -15.12
N ARG A 299 -4.33 -15.86 -15.42
CA ARG A 299 -4.70 -15.41 -16.76
C ARG A 299 -4.32 -13.95 -16.95
N ASP A 300 -3.79 -13.62 -18.13
CA ASP A 300 -3.53 -12.26 -18.55
C ASP A 300 -4.81 -11.54 -19.02
N SER A 301 -5.78 -12.32 -19.55
CA SER A 301 -6.99 -11.80 -20.18
C SER A 301 -8.23 -12.55 -19.71
N ILE A 302 -9.36 -11.84 -19.75
CA ILE A 302 -10.70 -12.39 -19.52
C ILE A 302 -11.62 -12.00 -20.69
N ASP A 303 -12.77 -12.66 -20.79
CA ASP A 303 -13.81 -12.25 -21.72
C ASP A 303 -14.62 -11.11 -21.10
N ILE A 304 -14.67 -9.98 -21.80
CA ILE A 304 -15.54 -8.85 -21.47
C ILE A 304 -16.44 -8.61 -22.69
N ASP A 305 -17.73 -8.84 -22.55
CA ASP A 305 -18.75 -8.68 -23.60
C ASP A 305 -18.41 -9.44 -24.90
N GLY A 306 -17.88 -10.66 -24.78
CA GLY A 306 -17.52 -11.50 -25.91
C GLY A 306 -16.14 -11.16 -26.55
N LYS A 307 -15.37 -10.28 -25.92
CA LYS A 307 -14.02 -9.90 -26.37
C LYS A 307 -12.97 -10.30 -25.35
N GLN A 308 -11.94 -11.02 -25.79
CA GLN A 308 -10.76 -11.27 -24.94
C GLN A 308 -10.00 -9.96 -24.70
N THR A 309 -9.98 -9.52 -23.46
CA THR A 309 -9.38 -8.25 -23.04
C THR A 309 -8.27 -8.52 -22.03
N ILE A 310 -7.10 -7.92 -22.22
CA ILE A 310 -5.99 -7.98 -21.26
C ILE A 310 -6.40 -7.16 -20.04
N VAL A 311 -6.29 -7.79 -18.87
CA VAL A 311 -6.72 -7.22 -17.58
C VAL A 311 -5.60 -7.17 -16.54
N ARG A 312 -4.39 -7.54 -16.94
CA ARG A 312 -3.20 -7.54 -16.08
C ARG A 312 -2.12 -6.63 -16.63
N GLU A 313 -1.39 -6.01 -15.71
CA GLU A 313 -0.13 -5.37 -16.03
C GLU A 313 0.94 -6.40 -16.45
N SER A 314 1.99 -5.90 -17.10
CA SER A 314 3.08 -6.75 -17.62
C SER A 314 3.84 -7.50 -16.51
N ASP A 315 3.76 -7.07 -15.27
CA ASP A 315 4.36 -7.74 -14.11
C ASP A 315 3.63 -9.04 -13.71
N GLY A 316 2.37 -9.21 -14.15
CA GLY A 316 1.54 -10.38 -13.83
C GLY A 316 1.00 -10.39 -12.40
N ILE A 317 1.04 -9.25 -11.71
CA ILE A 317 0.53 -9.05 -10.35
C ILE A 317 -0.67 -8.11 -10.37
N HIS A 318 -0.47 -6.89 -10.88
CA HIS A 318 -1.47 -5.84 -10.84
C HIS A 318 -2.55 -5.99 -11.93
N LEU A 319 -3.73 -5.50 -11.63
CA LEU A 319 -4.75 -5.25 -12.64
C LEU A 319 -4.38 -3.97 -13.40
N ASN A 320 -4.60 -3.96 -14.72
CA ASN A 320 -4.53 -2.74 -15.48
C ASN A 320 -5.86 -1.96 -15.39
N GLU A 321 -6.03 -0.88 -16.14
CA GLU A 321 -7.23 -0.04 -16.12
C GLU A 321 -8.50 -0.86 -16.42
N GLU A 322 -8.49 -1.70 -17.47
CA GLU A 322 -9.63 -2.55 -17.82
C GLU A 322 -9.96 -3.56 -16.72
N GLY A 323 -8.92 -4.21 -16.17
CA GLY A 323 -9.10 -5.15 -15.06
C GLY A 323 -9.62 -4.47 -13.80
N SER A 324 -9.12 -3.29 -13.49
CA SER A 324 -9.57 -2.50 -12.34
C SER A 324 -10.99 -1.99 -12.52
N SER A 325 -11.39 -1.64 -13.73
CA SER A 325 -12.78 -1.28 -14.04
C SER A 325 -13.75 -2.44 -13.77
N VAL A 326 -13.40 -3.66 -14.19
CA VAL A 326 -14.20 -4.87 -13.89
C VAL A 326 -14.21 -5.17 -12.38
N ALA A 327 -13.08 -5.03 -11.70
CA ALA A 327 -13.01 -5.23 -10.25
C ALA A 327 -13.86 -4.19 -9.50
N ALA A 328 -13.86 -2.92 -9.95
CA ALA A 328 -14.70 -1.86 -9.39
C ALA A 328 -16.19 -2.17 -9.55
N ASP A 329 -16.62 -2.71 -10.69
CA ASP A 329 -18.01 -3.14 -10.87
C ASP A 329 -18.42 -4.22 -9.88
N LEU A 330 -17.54 -5.19 -9.61
CA LEU A 330 -17.80 -6.24 -8.61
C LEU A 330 -17.85 -5.68 -7.18
N VAL A 331 -17.00 -4.71 -6.86
CA VAL A 331 -17.03 -4.01 -5.56
C VAL A 331 -18.32 -3.21 -5.43
N LEU A 332 -18.64 -2.35 -6.40
CA LEU A 332 -19.83 -1.51 -6.35
C LEU A 332 -21.11 -2.36 -6.32
N GLN A 333 -21.16 -3.46 -7.07
CA GLN A 333 -22.28 -4.42 -6.95
C GLN A 333 -22.43 -4.98 -5.52
N ALA A 334 -21.36 -5.11 -4.75
CA ALA A 334 -21.45 -5.51 -3.35
C ALA A 334 -21.91 -4.34 -2.46
N VAL A 335 -21.45 -3.13 -2.74
CA VAL A 335 -21.84 -1.89 -2.04
C VAL A 335 -23.33 -1.60 -2.25
N ASP A 336 -23.86 -1.69 -3.47
CA ASP A 336 -25.27 -1.48 -3.84
C ASP A 336 -26.28 -2.37 -3.08
N ARG A 337 -25.80 -3.46 -2.49
CA ARG A 337 -26.66 -4.33 -1.65
C ARG A 337 -26.91 -3.77 -0.26
N ASP A 338 -26.02 -2.91 0.21
CA ASP A 338 -26.00 -2.42 1.58
C ASP A 338 -26.28 -0.92 1.68
N PHE A 339 -26.07 -0.18 0.58
CA PHE A 339 -26.13 1.28 0.56
C PHE A 339 -26.97 1.80 -0.61
N ASP A 340 -27.61 2.95 -0.36
CA ASP A 340 -28.26 3.81 -1.36
C ASP A 340 -27.43 5.10 -1.51
N TYR A 341 -27.12 5.54 -2.74
CA TYR A 341 -26.34 6.75 -3.00
C TYR A 341 -26.60 7.34 -4.41
#